data_1902f8e2cec84f01a0fb396348f84c36
#
_entry.id   1902f8e2cec84f01a0fb396348f84c36
#
_cell.length_a   1.000
_cell.length_b   1.000
_cell.length_c   1.000
_cell.angle_alpha   90.00
_cell.angle_beta   90.00
_cell.angle_gamma   90.00
#
_symmetry.space_group_name_H-M   'P 1'
#
loop_
_entity.id
_entity.type
_entity.pdbx_description
1 polymer ?
#
loop_
_entity_poly.entity_id
_entity_poly.type
_entity_poly.pdbx_seq_one_letter_code
_entity_poly.pdbx_strand_id
1 'polypeptide(L)'
;MVLVPVLPERNRAKAADLHAPDDRLGETVGLAQAIDLDVRDAQVVSLATVRPGALFGSGKIEEIETSVAVHEIGIVIVDHALTPIQQRNLEVAWKTKVLDRTGLILEIFGRRAQTREGRLQVELAHLTYQRGRLVRSWTHLERQRGGFGFLGGPGESQIETDRRIINDRIDKIKRELETVVRTRSLHRAGRRKVPYPVVALVGYTNAGKSTLFNALTGAGVHAEDQVFATLDPTMREIRLSSGRRIILSDTVGFISNLPTTLVAAFRATLEEVINA
;
A
#
# COMPACT_ATOMS: atom_id res chain seq x y z
N MET A 1 -14.45 -7.70 -6.51
CA MET A 1 -14.98 -8.22 -5.21
C MET A 1 -14.04 -7.83 -4.09
N VAL A 2 -14.56 -7.51 -2.91
CA VAL A 2 -13.78 -7.19 -1.70
C VAL A 2 -14.10 -8.20 -0.59
N LEU A 3 -13.07 -8.78 0.02
CA LEU A 3 -13.18 -9.75 1.11
C LEU A 3 -12.42 -9.25 2.33
N VAL A 4 -13.10 -9.16 3.48
CA VAL A 4 -12.50 -8.81 4.76
C VAL A 4 -12.49 -10.04 5.68
N PRO A 5 -11.36 -10.74 5.80
CA PRO A 5 -11.25 -11.88 6.70
C PRO A 5 -11.21 -11.44 8.16
N VAL A 6 -12.06 -12.06 8.99
CA VAL A 6 -12.05 -11.91 10.45
C VAL A 6 -11.38 -13.14 11.04
N LEU A 7 -10.21 -12.93 11.63
CA LEU A 7 -9.41 -14.01 12.22
C LEU A 7 -10.06 -14.53 13.52
N PRO A 8 -9.86 -15.82 13.87
CA PRO A 8 -10.26 -16.36 15.15
C PRO A 8 -9.60 -15.61 16.32
N GLU A 9 -10.27 -15.53 17.47
CA GLU A 9 -9.81 -14.76 18.65
C GLU A 9 -8.37 -15.11 19.08
N ARG A 10 -7.98 -16.39 19.00
CA ARG A 10 -6.63 -16.85 19.31
C ARG A 10 -5.54 -16.24 18.40
N ASN A 11 -5.93 -15.73 17.24
CA ASN A 11 -5.03 -15.12 16.25
C ASN A 11 -5.15 -13.58 16.23
N ARG A 12 -6.18 -13.01 16.87
CA ARG A 12 -6.41 -11.56 16.96
C ARG A 12 -5.39 -10.86 17.85
N ALA A 13 -4.85 -11.53 18.86
CA ALA A 13 -3.90 -10.94 19.83
C ALA A 13 -2.59 -10.44 19.19
N LYS A 14 -2.29 -10.83 17.95
CA LYS A 14 -1.11 -10.38 17.18
C LYS A 14 -1.41 -9.28 16.14
N ALA A 15 -2.68 -9.05 15.83
CA ALA A 15 -3.11 -7.96 14.97
C ALA A 15 -4.15 -7.19 15.80
N ALA A 16 -3.80 -6.05 16.36
CA ALA A 16 -4.72 -5.16 17.02
C ALA A 16 -5.70 -4.62 15.96
N ASP A 17 -6.74 -5.39 15.63
CA ASP A 17 -7.87 -4.92 14.84
C ASP A 17 -8.66 -3.94 15.71
N LEU A 18 -8.25 -2.67 15.68
CA LEU A 18 -8.88 -1.57 16.41
C LEU A 18 -10.24 -1.18 15.81
N HIS A 19 -10.57 -1.70 14.63
CA HIS A 19 -11.77 -1.35 13.88
C HIS A 19 -12.72 -2.54 13.73
N ALA A 20 -14.02 -2.26 13.78
CA ALA A 20 -15.04 -3.27 13.51
C ALA A 20 -14.88 -3.83 12.08
N PRO A 21 -15.27 -5.10 11.84
CA PRO A 21 -15.16 -5.71 10.51
C PRO A 21 -15.89 -4.93 9.42
N ASP A 22 -17.02 -4.32 9.72
CA ASP A 22 -17.80 -3.52 8.78
C ASP A 22 -17.10 -2.18 8.43
N ASP A 23 -16.43 -1.56 9.40
CA ASP A 23 -15.63 -0.35 9.16
C ASP A 23 -14.45 -0.68 8.22
N ARG A 24 -13.79 -1.83 8.44
CA ARG A 24 -12.74 -2.33 7.56
C ARG A 24 -13.25 -2.62 6.16
N LEU A 25 -14.46 -3.15 6.05
CA LEU A 25 -15.10 -3.41 4.75
C LEU A 25 -15.33 -2.09 4.01
N GLY A 26 -15.91 -1.08 4.67
CA GLY A 26 -16.11 0.25 4.12
C GLY A 26 -14.79 0.91 3.69
N GLU A 27 -13.74 0.83 4.53
CA GLU A 27 -12.40 1.34 4.21
C GLU A 27 -11.83 0.64 2.97
N THR A 28 -11.92 -0.69 2.89
CA THR A 28 -11.33 -1.45 1.76
C THR A 28 -12.09 -1.24 0.45
N VAL A 29 -13.41 -1.06 0.52
CA VAL A 29 -14.23 -0.64 -0.64
C VAL A 29 -13.78 0.74 -1.13
N GLY A 30 -13.60 1.71 -0.22
CA GLY A 30 -13.07 3.04 -0.57
C GLY A 30 -11.67 2.98 -1.18
N LEU A 31 -10.80 2.09 -0.70
CA LEU A 31 -9.48 1.84 -1.30
C LEU A 31 -9.58 1.29 -2.74
N ALA A 32 -10.49 0.36 -2.99
CA ALA A 32 -10.73 -0.19 -4.33
C ALA A 32 -11.24 0.89 -5.29
N GLN A 33 -12.18 1.71 -4.84
CA GLN A 33 -12.73 2.83 -5.62
C GLN A 33 -11.68 3.91 -5.93
N ALA A 34 -10.69 4.11 -5.04
CA ALA A 34 -9.61 5.07 -5.25
C ALA A 34 -8.71 4.74 -6.46
N ILE A 35 -8.82 3.53 -7.02
CA ILE A 35 -8.16 3.10 -8.26
C ILE A 35 -9.17 2.73 -9.35
N ASP A 36 -10.36 3.33 -9.31
CA ASP A 36 -11.43 3.20 -10.30
C ASP A 36 -11.93 1.74 -10.47
N LEU A 37 -11.85 0.92 -9.43
CA LEU A 37 -12.43 -0.42 -9.46
C LEU A 37 -13.93 -0.35 -9.13
N ASP A 38 -14.74 -0.97 -10.00
CA ASP A 38 -16.16 -1.18 -9.77
C ASP A 38 -16.35 -2.36 -8.80
N VAL A 39 -16.81 -2.08 -7.59
CA VAL A 39 -17.00 -3.10 -6.54
C VAL A 39 -18.40 -3.72 -6.68
N ARG A 40 -18.46 -4.91 -7.26
CA ARG A 40 -19.70 -5.67 -7.50
C ARG A 40 -20.19 -6.42 -6.27
N ASP A 41 -19.26 -6.87 -5.40
CA ASP A 41 -19.57 -7.62 -4.20
C ASP A 41 -18.55 -7.30 -3.12
N ALA A 42 -18.99 -7.21 -1.86
CA ALA A 42 -18.15 -6.90 -0.72
C ALA A 42 -18.68 -7.64 0.52
N GLN A 43 -17.84 -8.46 1.16
CA GLN A 43 -18.27 -9.28 2.27
C GLN A 43 -17.23 -9.44 3.37
N VAL A 44 -17.71 -9.53 4.60
CA VAL A 44 -16.92 -9.95 5.77
C VAL A 44 -16.95 -11.47 5.85
N VAL A 45 -15.77 -12.10 5.97
CA VAL A 45 -15.61 -13.55 6.00
C VAL A 45 -15.03 -13.98 7.34
N SER A 46 -15.85 -14.56 8.22
CA SER A 46 -15.39 -15.11 9.49
C SER A 46 -14.62 -16.41 9.28
N LEU A 47 -13.40 -16.47 9.79
CA LEU A 47 -12.53 -17.65 9.69
C LEU A 47 -12.56 -18.45 10.99
N ALA A 48 -13.05 -19.69 10.95
CA ALA A 48 -12.93 -20.62 12.08
C ALA A 48 -11.45 -21.02 12.33
N THR A 49 -10.70 -21.20 11.26
CA THR A 49 -9.26 -21.49 11.29
C THR A 49 -8.56 -20.85 10.09
N VAL A 50 -7.33 -20.37 10.30
CA VAL A 50 -6.46 -19.89 9.21
C VAL A 50 -5.80 -21.08 8.52
N ARG A 51 -6.05 -21.24 7.23
CA ARG A 51 -5.42 -22.30 6.44
C ARG A 51 -4.08 -21.81 5.89
N PRO A 52 -2.95 -22.50 6.15
CA PRO A 52 -1.63 -22.06 5.68
C PRO A 52 -1.53 -21.89 4.16
N GLY A 53 -2.20 -22.75 3.41
CA GLY A 53 -2.12 -22.75 1.94
C GLY A 53 -3.05 -21.79 1.23
N ALA A 54 -4.17 -21.36 1.87
CA ALA A 54 -5.20 -20.59 1.16
C ALA A 54 -5.91 -19.52 2.01
N LEU A 55 -5.54 -19.34 3.28
CA LEU A 55 -6.21 -18.50 4.27
C LEU A 55 -7.63 -18.97 4.62
N PHE A 56 -8.49 -19.19 3.63
CA PHE A 56 -9.88 -19.61 3.74
C PHE A 56 -10.05 -21.13 3.79
N GLY A 57 -11.19 -21.60 4.32
CA GLY A 57 -11.61 -22.99 4.21
C GLY A 57 -12.10 -23.35 2.81
N SER A 58 -12.08 -24.66 2.44
CA SER A 58 -12.45 -25.11 1.10
C SER A 58 -13.87 -24.72 0.68
N GLY A 59 -14.86 -24.91 1.55
CA GLY A 59 -16.24 -24.52 1.23
C GLY A 59 -16.41 -23.02 0.94
N LYS A 60 -15.65 -22.14 1.67
CA LYS A 60 -15.70 -20.70 1.39
C LYS A 60 -14.98 -20.35 0.07
N ILE A 61 -13.94 -21.09 -0.27
CA ILE A 61 -13.26 -20.93 -1.57
C ILE A 61 -14.21 -21.27 -2.73
N GLU A 62 -14.97 -22.36 -2.64
CA GLU A 62 -15.95 -22.76 -3.64
C GLU A 62 -17.12 -21.77 -3.75
N GLU A 63 -17.60 -21.25 -2.62
CA GLU A 63 -18.63 -20.21 -2.59
C GLU A 63 -18.15 -18.93 -3.31
N ILE A 64 -16.92 -18.49 -3.03
CA ILE A 64 -16.33 -17.32 -3.66
C ILE A 64 -16.07 -17.59 -5.16
N GLU A 65 -15.59 -18.77 -5.54
CA GLU A 65 -15.41 -19.15 -6.96
C GLU A 65 -16.74 -19.00 -7.73
N THR A 66 -17.83 -19.48 -7.13
CA THR A 66 -19.17 -19.35 -7.73
C THR A 66 -19.57 -17.88 -7.88
N SER A 67 -19.36 -17.05 -6.85
CA SER A 67 -19.67 -15.62 -6.91
C SER A 67 -18.81 -14.89 -7.95
N VAL A 68 -17.52 -15.22 -8.04
CA VAL A 68 -16.59 -14.68 -9.04
C VAL A 68 -17.09 -14.98 -10.46
N ALA A 69 -17.54 -16.19 -10.71
CA ALA A 69 -18.07 -16.60 -12.02
C ALA A 69 -19.39 -15.92 -12.36
N VAL A 70 -20.33 -15.85 -11.41
CA VAL A 70 -21.67 -15.25 -11.61
C VAL A 70 -21.58 -13.75 -11.87
N HIS A 71 -20.69 -13.04 -11.18
CA HIS A 71 -20.57 -11.59 -11.28
C HIS A 71 -19.44 -11.14 -12.24
N GLU A 72 -18.82 -12.08 -12.95
CA GLU A 72 -17.71 -11.81 -13.89
C GLU A 72 -16.59 -10.97 -13.24
N ILE A 73 -16.18 -11.36 -12.03
CA ILE A 73 -15.21 -10.62 -11.23
C ILE A 73 -13.80 -10.78 -11.81
N GLY A 74 -13.19 -9.70 -12.28
CA GLY A 74 -11.82 -9.69 -12.79
C GLY A 74 -10.74 -9.58 -11.72
N ILE A 75 -11.08 -9.08 -10.52
CA ILE A 75 -10.13 -8.89 -9.40
C ILE A 75 -10.84 -9.17 -8.08
N VAL A 76 -10.20 -9.98 -7.23
CA VAL A 76 -10.60 -10.16 -5.83
C VAL A 76 -9.58 -9.48 -4.92
N ILE A 77 -10.05 -8.60 -4.05
CA ILE A 77 -9.25 -7.91 -3.04
C ILE A 77 -9.46 -8.60 -1.70
N VAL A 78 -8.37 -8.94 -1.02
CA VAL A 78 -8.40 -9.54 0.32
C VAL A 78 -7.76 -8.56 1.30
N ASP A 79 -8.53 -8.05 2.26
CA ASP A 79 -8.08 -7.12 3.30
C ASP A 79 -7.24 -7.84 4.38
N HIS A 80 -6.19 -8.50 3.92
CA HIS A 80 -5.22 -9.20 4.77
C HIS A 80 -3.90 -9.37 4.00
N ALA A 81 -2.78 -9.46 4.73
CA ALA A 81 -1.51 -9.76 4.10
C ALA A 81 -1.46 -11.25 3.70
N LEU A 82 -1.50 -11.53 2.40
CA LEU A 82 -1.40 -12.90 1.89
C LEU A 82 0.06 -13.33 1.74
N THR A 83 0.34 -14.59 2.05
CA THR A 83 1.60 -15.19 1.60
C THR A 83 1.55 -15.42 0.08
N PRO A 84 2.70 -15.49 -0.62
CA PRO A 84 2.73 -15.75 -2.06
C PRO A 84 2.01 -17.05 -2.45
N ILE A 85 2.08 -18.06 -1.58
CA ILE A 85 1.41 -19.35 -1.78
C ILE A 85 -0.10 -19.20 -1.66
N GLN A 86 -0.57 -18.50 -0.62
CA GLN A 86 -2.00 -18.23 -0.45
C GLN A 86 -2.54 -17.49 -1.65
N GLN A 87 -1.87 -16.42 -2.08
CA GLN A 87 -2.30 -15.65 -3.25
C GLN A 87 -2.39 -16.53 -4.50
N ARG A 88 -1.32 -17.27 -4.83
CA ARG A 88 -1.30 -18.16 -5.99
C ARG A 88 -2.39 -19.22 -5.95
N ASN A 89 -2.59 -19.86 -4.80
CA ASN A 89 -3.61 -20.90 -4.67
C ASN A 89 -5.02 -20.33 -4.82
N LEU A 90 -5.27 -19.11 -4.32
CA LEU A 90 -6.53 -18.40 -4.50
C LEU A 90 -6.73 -17.96 -5.96
N GLU A 91 -5.69 -17.47 -6.64
CA GLU A 91 -5.75 -17.12 -8.06
C GLU A 91 -6.06 -18.33 -8.95
N VAL A 92 -5.48 -19.49 -8.61
CA VAL A 92 -5.76 -20.75 -9.32
C VAL A 92 -7.20 -21.21 -9.06
N ALA A 93 -7.66 -21.17 -7.80
CA ALA A 93 -9.00 -21.61 -7.43
C ALA A 93 -10.08 -20.71 -8.06
N TRP A 94 -9.91 -19.41 -7.99
CA TRP A 94 -10.91 -18.43 -8.46
C TRP A 94 -10.74 -18.03 -9.94
N LYS A 95 -9.66 -18.46 -10.59
CA LYS A 95 -9.31 -18.13 -12.00
C LYS A 95 -9.33 -16.63 -12.26
N THR A 96 -9.00 -15.83 -11.25
CA THR A 96 -8.99 -14.37 -11.31
C THR A 96 -7.80 -13.81 -10.53
N LYS A 97 -7.44 -12.54 -10.80
CA LYS A 97 -6.36 -11.87 -10.09
C LYS A 97 -6.75 -11.62 -8.62
N VAL A 98 -5.82 -11.90 -7.71
CA VAL A 98 -6.00 -11.64 -6.28
C VAL A 98 -5.00 -10.58 -5.83
N LEU A 99 -5.51 -9.52 -5.19
CA LEU A 99 -4.70 -8.48 -4.54
C LEU A 99 -4.88 -8.58 -3.03
N ASP A 100 -3.79 -8.55 -2.30
CA ASP A 100 -3.84 -8.35 -0.85
C ASP A 100 -3.85 -6.85 -0.51
N ARG A 101 -4.10 -6.52 0.77
CA ARG A 101 -4.12 -5.14 1.24
C ARG A 101 -2.85 -4.36 0.86
N THR A 102 -1.67 -4.98 0.98
CA THR A 102 -0.40 -4.34 0.64
C THR A 102 -0.29 -4.01 -0.84
N GLY A 103 -0.66 -4.97 -1.69
CA GLY A 103 -0.70 -4.78 -3.15
C GLY A 103 -1.67 -3.68 -3.56
N LEU A 104 -2.87 -3.65 -2.97
CA LEU A 104 -3.87 -2.61 -3.25
C LEU A 104 -3.36 -1.20 -2.91
N ILE A 105 -2.76 -1.01 -1.72
CA ILE A 105 -2.20 0.28 -1.32
C ILE A 105 -1.05 0.69 -2.24
N LEU A 106 -0.20 -0.24 -2.66
CA LEU A 106 0.88 0.05 -3.62
C LEU A 106 0.36 0.50 -4.98
N GLU A 107 -0.72 -0.09 -5.49
CA GLU A 107 -1.37 0.35 -6.73
C GLU A 107 -1.93 1.77 -6.61
N ILE A 108 -2.55 2.11 -5.48
CA ILE A 108 -3.03 3.48 -5.21
C ILE A 108 -1.86 4.47 -5.22
N PHE A 109 -0.78 4.14 -4.54
CA PHE A 109 0.41 5.00 -4.47
C PHE A 109 1.08 5.16 -5.84
N GLY A 110 1.13 4.10 -6.65
CA GLY A 110 1.62 4.15 -8.02
C GLY A 110 0.89 5.18 -8.88
N ARG A 111 -0.42 5.29 -8.69
CA ARG A 111 -1.25 6.27 -9.39
C ARG A 111 -1.14 7.69 -8.84
N ARG A 112 -0.89 7.85 -7.53
CA ARG A 112 -0.87 9.15 -6.83
C ARG A 112 0.50 9.82 -6.80
N ALA A 113 1.60 9.08 -6.93
CA ALA A 113 2.96 9.62 -6.91
C ALA A 113 3.21 10.52 -8.14
N GLN A 114 3.33 11.81 -7.92
CA GLN A 114 3.57 12.79 -8.98
C GLN A 114 5.02 13.29 -8.96
N THR A 115 5.61 13.44 -7.77
CA THR A 115 6.99 13.90 -7.65
C THR A 115 7.98 12.79 -8.03
N ARG A 116 9.19 13.19 -8.44
CA ARG A 116 10.28 12.23 -8.72
C ARG A 116 10.61 11.41 -7.48
N GLU A 117 10.64 12.04 -6.31
CA GLU A 117 10.92 11.36 -5.04
C GLU A 117 9.82 10.36 -4.71
N GLY A 118 8.54 10.76 -4.77
CA GLY A 118 7.40 9.89 -4.52
C GLY A 118 7.38 8.68 -5.45
N ARG A 119 7.61 8.87 -6.76
CA ARG A 119 7.68 7.77 -7.73
C ARG A 119 8.79 6.76 -7.40
N LEU A 120 9.99 7.24 -7.06
CA LEU A 120 11.11 6.37 -6.69
C LEU A 120 10.84 5.61 -5.39
N GLN A 121 10.21 6.26 -4.40
CA GLN A 121 9.84 5.61 -3.13
C GLN A 121 8.77 4.53 -3.33
N VAL A 122 7.76 4.81 -4.14
CA VAL A 122 6.71 3.83 -4.46
C VAL A 122 7.28 2.68 -5.29
N GLU A 123 8.13 2.94 -6.29
CA GLU A 123 8.79 1.91 -7.07
C GLU A 123 9.68 1.02 -6.19
N LEU A 124 10.43 1.62 -5.24
CA LEU A 124 11.23 0.87 -4.27
C LEU A 124 10.37 -0.06 -3.39
N ALA A 125 9.25 0.44 -2.90
CA ALA A 125 8.32 -0.35 -2.09
C ALA A 125 7.70 -1.49 -2.90
N HIS A 126 7.30 -1.23 -4.15
CA HIS A 126 6.74 -2.22 -5.07
C HIS A 126 7.73 -3.35 -5.40
N LEU A 127 8.97 -2.99 -5.77
CA LEU A 127 10.02 -3.97 -6.05
C LEU A 127 10.41 -4.77 -4.81
N THR A 128 10.43 -4.15 -3.64
CA THR A 128 10.70 -4.85 -2.37
C THR A 128 9.59 -5.86 -2.05
N TYR A 129 8.34 -5.49 -2.28
CA TYR A 129 7.18 -6.37 -2.14
C TYR A 129 7.25 -7.55 -3.14
N GLN A 130 7.50 -7.28 -4.41
CA GLN A 130 7.66 -8.31 -5.45
C GLN A 130 8.82 -9.26 -5.13
N ARG A 131 9.98 -8.74 -4.72
CA ARG A 131 11.14 -9.55 -4.32
C ARG A 131 10.80 -10.51 -3.18
N GLY A 132 10.07 -10.05 -2.18
CA GLY A 132 9.61 -10.88 -1.06
C GLY A 132 8.70 -12.02 -1.51
N ARG A 133 7.94 -11.81 -2.59
CA ARG A 133 7.05 -12.82 -3.17
C ARG A 133 7.81 -13.87 -3.99
N LEU A 134 8.79 -13.45 -4.78
CA LEU A 134 9.63 -14.39 -5.54
C LEU A 134 10.38 -15.37 -4.63
N VAL A 135 11.04 -14.87 -3.58
CA VAL A 135 11.83 -15.71 -2.65
C VAL A 135 10.95 -16.74 -1.93
N ARG A 136 9.78 -16.32 -1.44
CA ARG A 136 8.87 -17.21 -0.71
C ARG A 136 8.21 -18.24 -1.61
N SER A 137 7.93 -17.91 -2.85
CA SER A 137 7.42 -18.86 -3.84
C SER A 137 8.41 -20.00 -4.11
N TRP A 138 9.70 -19.72 -4.09
CA TRP A 138 10.77 -20.64 -4.44
C TRP A 138 11.11 -21.65 -3.31
N THR A 139 11.27 -21.19 -2.10
CA THR A 139 11.54 -22.05 -0.94
C THR A 139 10.46 -23.12 -0.70
N HIS A 140 9.25 -22.89 -1.21
CA HIS A 140 8.16 -23.86 -1.09
C HIS A 140 8.17 -24.91 -2.20
N LEU A 141 8.62 -24.56 -3.40
CA LEU A 141 8.82 -25.50 -4.50
C LEU A 141 9.96 -26.49 -4.21
N GLU A 142 11.04 -26.03 -3.55
CA GLU A 142 12.14 -26.91 -3.10
C GLU A 142 11.67 -27.92 -2.05
N ARG A 143 10.82 -27.53 -1.11
CA ARG A 143 10.28 -28.43 -0.08
C ARG A 143 9.30 -29.47 -0.64
N GLN A 144 8.59 -29.18 -1.73
CA GLN A 144 7.69 -30.13 -2.40
C GLN A 144 8.43 -31.15 -3.31
N ARG A 145 9.62 -30.81 -3.79
CA ARG A 145 10.49 -31.73 -4.55
C ARG A 145 11.46 -32.45 -3.62
N GLY A 146 10.92 -33.21 -2.67
CA GLY A 146 11.71 -34.02 -1.75
C GLY A 146 12.96 -34.64 -2.42
N GLY A 147 14.12 -34.22 -1.93
CA GLY A 147 15.42 -34.83 -2.02
C GLY A 147 15.78 -35.47 -3.37
N PHE A 148 16.46 -34.74 -4.19
CA PHE A 148 17.65 -35.17 -4.95
C PHE A 148 18.21 -33.87 -5.56
N GLY A 149 19.31 -33.41 -4.98
CA GLY A 149 20.05 -32.26 -5.46
C GLY A 149 20.58 -32.52 -6.86
N PHE A 150 20.93 -31.42 -7.53
CA PHE A 150 21.82 -31.42 -8.68
C PHE A 150 21.19 -31.53 -10.08
N LEU A 151 20.07 -30.87 -10.35
CA LEU A 151 19.77 -30.47 -11.72
C LEU A 151 18.91 -29.20 -11.66
N GLY A 152 19.55 -28.02 -11.63
CA GLY A 152 18.89 -26.72 -11.88
C GLY A 152 18.21 -26.77 -13.24
N GLY A 153 16.89 -26.91 -13.25
CA GLY A 153 16.11 -26.82 -14.48
C GLY A 153 16.10 -25.38 -15.01
N PRO A 154 15.75 -25.15 -16.30
CA PRO A 154 15.71 -23.82 -16.91
C PRO A 154 14.82 -22.80 -16.16
N GLY A 155 13.90 -23.25 -15.29
CA GLY A 155 13.11 -22.39 -14.41
C GLY A 155 13.87 -21.81 -13.22
N GLU A 156 14.93 -22.47 -12.75
CA GLU A 156 15.78 -22.03 -11.64
C GLU A 156 16.61 -20.81 -12.05
N SER A 157 17.22 -20.88 -13.23
CA SER A 157 18.02 -19.79 -13.78
C SER A 157 17.18 -18.53 -14.09
N GLN A 158 15.91 -18.70 -14.45
CA GLN A 158 15.03 -17.57 -14.75
C GLN A 158 14.66 -16.79 -13.48
N ILE A 159 14.27 -17.47 -12.40
CA ILE A 159 13.91 -16.82 -11.13
C ILE A 159 15.13 -16.14 -10.49
N GLU A 160 16.31 -16.74 -10.60
CA GLU A 160 17.53 -16.12 -10.09
C GLU A 160 17.94 -14.90 -10.91
N THR A 161 17.71 -14.96 -12.22
CA THR A 161 17.89 -13.80 -13.13
C THR A 161 16.88 -12.70 -12.78
N ASP A 162 15.60 -13.00 -12.60
CA ASP A 162 14.57 -12.04 -12.22
C ASP A 162 14.88 -11.41 -10.87
N ARG A 163 15.33 -12.19 -9.89
CA ARG A 163 15.77 -11.70 -8.58
C ARG A 163 16.94 -10.74 -8.68
N ARG A 164 17.91 -11.03 -9.53
CA ARG A 164 19.07 -10.17 -9.76
C ARG A 164 18.63 -8.85 -10.38
N ILE A 165 17.80 -8.90 -11.43
CA ILE A 165 17.27 -7.70 -12.08
C ILE A 165 16.54 -6.81 -11.07
N ILE A 166 15.70 -7.39 -10.21
CA ILE A 166 14.97 -6.64 -9.17
C ILE A 166 15.95 -6.04 -8.15
N ASN A 167 16.96 -6.77 -7.71
CA ASN A 167 17.95 -6.25 -6.77
C ASN A 167 18.76 -5.10 -7.38
N ASP A 168 19.23 -5.25 -8.62
CA ASP A 168 19.97 -4.21 -9.34
C ASP A 168 19.13 -2.93 -9.49
N ARG A 169 17.83 -3.09 -9.77
CA ARG A 169 16.92 -1.96 -9.87
C ARG A 169 16.68 -1.31 -8.50
N ILE A 170 16.51 -2.09 -7.44
CA ILE A 170 16.39 -1.59 -6.05
C ILE A 170 17.63 -0.77 -5.67
N ASP A 171 18.83 -1.26 -5.95
CA ASP A 171 20.06 -0.58 -5.60
C ASP A 171 20.29 0.71 -6.43
N LYS A 172 19.86 0.70 -7.69
CA LYS A 172 19.82 1.92 -8.51
C LYS A 172 18.89 2.97 -7.93
N ILE A 173 17.65 2.57 -7.57
CA ILE A 173 16.66 3.49 -6.99
C ILE A 173 17.15 4.07 -5.66
N LYS A 174 17.76 3.28 -4.79
CA LYS A 174 18.34 3.78 -3.54
C LYS A 174 19.36 4.87 -3.76
N ARG A 175 20.29 4.70 -4.72
CA ARG A 175 21.27 5.72 -5.08
C ARG A 175 20.64 6.99 -5.65
N GLU A 176 19.59 6.84 -6.47
CA GLU A 176 18.84 7.98 -6.99
C GLU A 176 18.11 8.73 -5.86
N LEU A 177 17.50 8.01 -4.91
CA LEU A 177 16.84 8.59 -3.74
C LEU A 177 17.82 9.35 -2.84
N GLU A 178 19.02 8.82 -2.58
CA GLU A 178 20.07 9.53 -1.83
C GLU A 178 20.39 10.89 -2.47
N THR A 179 20.48 10.94 -3.79
CA THR A 179 20.72 12.19 -4.53
C THR A 179 19.58 13.17 -4.38
N VAL A 180 18.33 12.69 -4.49
CA VAL A 180 17.12 13.52 -4.35
C VAL A 180 16.99 14.06 -2.92
N VAL A 181 17.20 13.22 -1.91
CA VAL A 181 17.18 13.60 -0.49
C VAL A 181 18.25 14.65 -0.19
N ARG A 182 19.46 14.48 -0.72
CA ARG A 182 20.54 15.47 -0.57
C ARG A 182 20.16 16.82 -1.18
N THR A 183 19.60 16.84 -2.38
CA THR A 183 19.14 18.08 -3.03
C THR A 183 18.03 18.75 -2.20
N ARG A 184 17.08 17.96 -1.69
CA ARG A 184 15.99 18.44 -0.84
C ARG A 184 16.52 19.04 0.47
N SER A 185 17.52 18.43 1.10
CA SER A 185 18.13 18.95 2.33
C SER A 185 18.79 20.31 2.10
N LEU A 186 19.42 20.55 0.94
CA LEU A 186 19.97 21.84 0.57
C LEU A 186 18.88 22.90 0.38
N HIS A 187 17.77 22.55 -0.27
CA HIS A 187 16.62 23.46 -0.41
C HIS A 187 15.96 23.76 0.95
N ARG A 188 15.90 22.78 1.88
CA ARG A 188 15.42 23.01 3.24
C ARG A 188 16.33 23.95 4.02
N ALA A 189 17.66 23.81 3.90
CA ALA A 189 18.59 24.73 4.55
C ALA A 189 18.40 26.18 4.09
N GLY A 190 18.05 26.39 2.80
CA GLY A 190 17.64 27.70 2.28
C GLY A 190 16.33 28.21 2.91
N ARG A 191 15.32 27.34 3.08
CA ARG A 191 14.03 27.69 3.69
C ARG A 191 14.11 27.98 5.20
N ARG A 192 15.02 27.33 5.93
CA ARG A 192 15.26 27.64 7.36
C ARG A 192 15.75 29.08 7.61
N LYS A 193 16.20 29.78 6.58
CA LYS A 193 16.53 31.22 6.65
C LYS A 193 15.27 32.12 6.61
N VAL A 194 14.13 31.57 6.23
CA VAL A 194 12.84 32.28 6.23
C VAL A 194 12.13 31.94 7.55
N PRO A 195 11.84 32.92 8.41
CA PRO A 195 11.39 32.70 9.80
C PRO A 195 9.90 32.35 9.91
N TYR A 196 9.34 31.61 8.93
CA TYR A 196 7.92 31.26 8.98
C TYR A 196 7.74 29.86 9.59
N PRO A 197 6.89 29.75 10.63
CA PRO A 197 6.52 28.45 11.18
C PRO A 197 5.89 27.56 10.10
N VAL A 198 6.23 26.27 10.12
CA VAL A 198 5.59 25.26 9.29
C VAL A 198 4.51 24.58 10.10
N VAL A 199 3.32 24.42 9.53
CA VAL A 199 2.17 23.74 10.14
C VAL A 199 1.75 22.60 9.21
N ALA A 200 1.82 21.36 9.68
CA ALA A 200 1.42 20.19 8.92
C ALA A 200 0.00 19.73 9.28
N LEU A 201 -0.83 19.48 8.28
CA LEU A 201 -2.15 18.87 8.46
C LEU A 201 -1.97 17.34 8.52
N VAL A 202 -2.30 16.74 9.66
CA VAL A 202 -2.18 15.29 9.90
C VAL A 202 -3.52 14.71 10.31
N GLY A 203 -3.75 13.45 9.93
CA GLY A 203 -4.96 12.71 10.26
C GLY A 203 -5.23 11.58 9.27
N TYR A 204 -6.31 10.83 9.48
CA TYR A 204 -6.70 9.72 8.62
C TYR A 204 -6.97 10.15 7.17
N THR A 205 -6.87 9.18 6.25
CA THR A 205 -7.33 9.38 4.87
C THR A 205 -8.80 9.81 4.89
N ASN A 206 -9.17 10.64 3.92
CA ASN A 206 -10.54 11.16 3.79
C ASN A 206 -11.08 11.96 5.02
N ALA A 207 -10.21 12.45 5.90
CA ALA A 207 -10.58 13.30 7.04
C ALA A 207 -10.71 14.80 6.69
N GLY A 208 -10.75 15.15 5.40
CA GLY A 208 -10.93 16.52 4.93
C GLY A 208 -9.66 17.40 4.97
N LYS A 209 -8.44 16.82 5.13
CA LYS A 209 -7.18 17.60 5.19
C LYS A 209 -6.95 18.47 3.96
N SER A 210 -7.02 17.88 2.78
CA SER A 210 -6.82 18.60 1.50
C SER A 210 -7.94 19.59 1.22
N THR A 211 -9.16 19.30 1.65
CA THR A 211 -10.29 20.24 1.60
C THR A 211 -10.01 21.46 2.48
N LEU A 212 -9.58 21.25 3.72
CA LEU A 212 -9.18 22.32 4.63
C LEU A 212 -8.00 23.12 4.08
N PHE A 213 -6.99 22.42 3.54
CA PHE A 213 -5.84 23.05 2.90
C PHE A 213 -6.28 23.99 1.77
N ASN A 214 -7.14 23.53 0.87
CA ASN A 214 -7.67 24.32 -0.24
C ASN A 214 -8.47 25.53 0.25
N ALA A 215 -9.32 25.34 1.25
CA ALA A 215 -10.09 26.43 1.84
C ALA A 215 -9.22 27.54 2.45
N LEU A 216 -8.09 27.16 3.08
CA LEU A 216 -7.19 28.13 3.73
C LEU A 216 -6.19 28.77 2.77
N THR A 217 -5.81 28.08 1.70
CA THR A 217 -4.74 28.55 0.79
C THR A 217 -5.27 29.13 -0.52
N GLY A 218 -6.54 28.89 -0.87
CA GLY A 218 -7.08 29.15 -2.20
C GLY A 218 -6.45 28.30 -3.30
N ALA A 219 -5.73 27.23 -2.92
CA ALA A 219 -5.10 26.32 -3.89
C ALA A 219 -6.15 25.37 -4.48
N GLY A 220 -5.94 24.93 -5.71
CA GLY A 220 -6.72 23.88 -6.37
C GLY A 220 -6.04 22.51 -6.24
N VAL A 221 -5.58 22.14 -5.03
CA VAL A 221 -5.05 20.78 -4.82
C VAL A 221 -6.18 19.79 -4.97
N HIS A 222 -5.89 18.67 -5.64
CA HIS A 222 -6.85 17.60 -5.86
C HIS A 222 -7.42 17.10 -4.53
N ALA A 223 -8.64 17.51 -4.22
CA ALA A 223 -9.37 17.14 -3.02
C ALA A 223 -10.65 16.46 -3.48
N GLU A 224 -10.58 15.15 -3.64
CA GLU A 224 -11.73 14.29 -3.91
C GLU A 224 -12.11 13.51 -2.65
N ASP A 225 -13.34 13.03 -2.62
CA ASP A 225 -13.83 12.09 -1.61
C ASP A 225 -13.24 10.70 -1.85
N GLN A 226 -11.91 10.63 -1.86
CA GLN A 226 -11.13 9.43 -2.13
C GLN A 226 -10.02 9.22 -1.12
N VAL A 227 -9.78 7.94 -0.80
CA VAL A 227 -8.69 7.54 0.09
C VAL A 227 -7.35 7.84 -0.59
N PHE A 228 -6.41 8.42 0.14
CA PHE A 228 -5.10 8.83 -0.37
C PHE A 228 -5.18 9.83 -1.56
N ALA A 229 -6.05 10.83 -1.48
CA ALA A 229 -6.09 11.91 -2.48
C ALA A 229 -4.73 12.60 -2.63
N THR A 230 -4.02 12.80 -1.51
CA THR A 230 -2.67 13.37 -1.45
C THR A 230 -1.66 12.31 -1.03
N LEU A 231 -0.59 12.12 -1.82
CA LEU A 231 0.58 11.30 -1.46
C LEU A 231 1.82 12.18 -1.27
N ASP A 232 2.11 13.04 -2.22
CA ASP A 232 3.22 13.98 -2.14
C ASP A 232 2.83 15.21 -1.31
N PRO A 233 3.66 15.67 -0.34
CA PRO A 233 3.32 16.82 0.48
C PRO A 233 3.27 18.10 -0.36
N THR A 234 2.22 18.88 -0.18
CA THR A 234 2.04 20.18 -0.83
C THR A 234 2.13 21.29 0.18
N MET A 235 2.96 22.30 -0.08
CA MET A 235 3.19 23.44 0.82
C MET A 235 2.71 24.76 0.21
N ARG A 236 2.09 25.62 1.03
CA ARG A 236 1.70 26.98 0.66
C ARG A 236 1.93 27.94 1.82
N GLU A 237 2.41 29.15 1.49
CA GLU A 237 2.42 30.27 2.44
C GLU A 237 0.99 30.81 2.59
N ILE A 238 0.56 31.01 3.83
CA ILE A 238 -0.69 31.68 4.17
C ILE A 238 -0.44 32.78 5.20
N ARG A 239 -1.30 33.79 5.17
CA ARG A 239 -1.31 34.86 6.16
C ARG A 239 -2.52 34.71 7.08
N LEU A 240 -2.26 34.54 8.35
CA LEU A 240 -3.29 34.44 9.37
C LEU A 240 -3.96 35.79 9.62
N SER A 241 -5.15 35.80 10.20
CA SER A 241 -5.87 37.02 10.61
C SER A 241 -5.05 37.90 11.56
N SER A 242 -4.15 37.30 12.35
CA SER A 242 -3.17 37.98 13.20
C SER A 242 -2.06 38.72 12.43
N GLY A 243 -2.03 38.63 11.10
CA GLY A 243 -0.97 39.17 10.24
C GLY A 243 0.27 38.29 10.13
N ARG A 244 0.39 37.22 10.94
CA ARG A 244 1.53 36.27 10.87
C ARG A 244 1.47 35.45 9.60
N ARG A 245 2.66 35.18 9.01
CA ARG A 245 2.81 34.26 7.89
C ARG A 245 3.24 32.90 8.40
N ILE A 246 2.64 31.85 7.88
CA ILE A 246 3.00 30.44 8.12
C ILE A 246 3.09 29.69 6.80
N ILE A 247 3.80 28.56 6.80
CA ILE A 247 3.77 27.61 5.71
C ILE A 247 2.84 26.47 6.11
N LEU A 248 1.72 26.32 5.41
CA LEU A 248 0.81 25.21 5.61
C LEU A 248 1.22 24.05 4.69
N SER A 249 1.28 22.84 5.23
CA SER A 249 1.60 21.60 4.50
C SER A 249 0.41 20.65 4.55
N ASP A 250 -0.11 20.26 3.37
CA ASP A 250 -0.99 19.10 3.24
C ASP A 250 -0.15 17.84 3.16
N THR A 251 -0.55 16.81 3.89
CA THR A 251 0.20 15.55 4.00
C THR A 251 -0.68 14.34 3.68
N VAL A 252 -0.03 13.22 3.39
CA VAL A 252 -0.72 11.95 3.19
C VAL A 252 -1.56 11.58 4.42
N GLY A 253 -2.74 11.01 4.19
CA GLY A 253 -3.58 10.48 5.26
C GLY A 253 -3.07 9.16 5.83
N PHE A 254 -3.27 8.95 7.13
CA PHE A 254 -3.06 7.66 7.76
C PHE A 254 -4.20 6.69 7.43
N ILE A 255 -3.89 5.41 7.48
CA ILE A 255 -4.83 4.31 7.28
C ILE A 255 -4.60 3.27 8.38
N SER A 256 -5.65 2.52 8.72
CA SER A 256 -5.53 1.41 9.67
C SER A 256 -4.59 0.32 9.13
N ASN A 257 -3.88 -0.36 10.01
CA ASN A 257 -3.03 -1.51 9.68
C ASN A 257 -2.07 -1.28 8.50
N LEU A 258 -1.44 -0.08 8.42
CA LEU A 258 -0.47 0.23 7.37
C LEU A 258 0.71 -0.76 7.42
N PRO A 259 0.97 -1.52 6.35
CA PRO A 259 2.12 -2.42 6.30
C PRO A 259 3.44 -1.67 6.49
N THR A 260 4.31 -2.18 7.37
CA THR A 260 5.62 -1.55 7.67
C THR A 260 6.50 -1.40 6.45
N THR A 261 6.36 -2.28 5.47
CA THR A 261 7.05 -2.22 4.18
C THR A 261 6.70 -0.97 3.37
N LEU A 262 5.53 -0.37 3.63
CA LEU A 262 5.07 0.85 2.96
C LEU A 262 5.53 2.13 3.67
N VAL A 263 6.02 2.05 4.90
CA VAL A 263 6.52 3.23 5.65
C VAL A 263 7.61 3.95 4.86
N ALA A 264 8.45 3.22 4.12
CA ALA A 264 9.46 3.81 3.25
C ALA A 264 8.86 4.69 2.14
N ALA A 265 7.68 4.35 1.61
CA ALA A 265 6.98 5.15 0.61
C ALA A 265 6.40 6.47 1.17
N PHE A 266 6.23 6.56 2.50
CA PHE A 266 5.78 7.78 3.20
C PHE A 266 6.91 8.62 3.76
N ARG A 267 8.16 8.19 3.61
CA ARG A 267 9.28 8.84 4.29
C ARG A 267 9.35 10.35 4.03
N ALA A 268 9.14 10.77 2.78
CA ALA A 268 9.14 12.18 2.41
C ALA A 268 8.10 12.99 3.18
N THR A 269 6.89 12.44 3.30
CA THR A 269 5.75 13.08 3.98
C THR A 269 5.92 13.08 5.50
N LEU A 270 6.39 11.96 6.08
CA LEU A 270 6.65 11.87 7.51
C LEU A 270 7.77 12.82 7.95
N GLU A 271 8.81 13.00 7.13
CA GLU A 271 9.87 13.97 7.40
C GLU A 271 9.36 15.42 7.41
N GLU A 272 8.34 15.76 6.61
CA GLU A 272 7.72 17.10 6.67
C GLU A 272 6.95 17.29 7.98
N VAL A 273 6.24 16.26 8.45
CA VAL A 273 5.51 16.29 9.73
C VAL A 273 6.48 16.43 10.92
N ILE A 274 7.59 15.69 10.91
CA ILE A 274 8.58 15.72 12.00
C ILE A 274 9.32 17.09 12.07
N ASN A 275 9.42 17.78 10.95
CA ASN A 275 10.13 19.05 10.83
C ASN A 275 9.20 20.28 10.82
N ALA A 276 7.89 20.11 11.04
CA ALA A 276 6.86 21.14 11.12
C ALA A 276 6.72 21.74 12.58
#